data_9ed912336b0c1eb60b1359f6682241b1
#
_entry.id   9ed912336b0c1eb60b1359f6682241b1
#
_cell.length_a   1.000
_cell.length_b   1.000
_cell.length_c   1.000
_cell.angle_alpha   90.00
_cell.angle_beta   90.00
_cell.angle_gamma   90.00
#
_symmetry.space_group_name_H-M   'P 1'
#
loop_
_entity.id
_entity.type
_entity.pdbx_description
1 polymer ?
#
loop_
_entity_poly.entity_id
_entity_poly.type
_entity_poly.pdbx_seq_one_letter_code
_entity_poly.pdbx_strand_id
1 'polypeptide(L)'
;EMPRAPALSPRSSSPAAIPSIQANQGMQAKQGMQGSPGMQGSPGKPAKRSKAADMLAYAKPDSPAGGGAFRNLFTKPGIGSGVAVYDISAKTVYMPDGSRLEAHSGRGSMVDQSRYANRKNGGPTPPHTYDLRLRESRFHGVEALRLTPIDGKNKYGRDGFLAHTYLLRGGRAESSGCVVFKDYARFLAAFKKGKIKRLVVRG
;
A
#
# COMPACT_ATOMS: atom_id res chain seq x y z
N GLU A 1 69.80 5.84 -0.73
CA GLU A 1 69.39 5.83 -2.16
C GLU A 1 68.12 5.00 -2.28
N MET A 2 66.96 5.67 -2.42
CA MET A 2 65.65 4.98 -2.56
C MET A 2 65.22 5.09 -4.03
N PRO A 3 64.76 4.03 -4.68
CA PRO A 3 64.32 4.11 -6.06
C PRO A 3 62.90 4.74 -6.18
N ARG A 4 62.82 5.66 -7.14
CA ARG A 4 61.66 6.41 -7.55
C ARG A 4 60.61 5.52 -8.24
N ALA A 5 59.35 5.61 -7.81
CA ALA A 5 58.22 4.94 -8.46
C ALA A 5 57.84 5.63 -9.79
N PRO A 6 57.39 4.88 -10.82
CA PRO A 6 56.96 5.46 -12.09
C PRO A 6 55.58 6.07 -12.04
N ALA A 7 55.45 7.24 -12.70
CA ALA A 7 54.19 7.97 -12.86
C ALA A 7 53.21 7.22 -13.77
N LEU A 8 51.95 7.08 -13.32
CA LEU A 8 50.86 6.57 -14.12
C LEU A 8 50.19 7.71 -14.88
N SER A 9 50.19 7.65 -16.20
CA SER A 9 49.49 8.57 -17.10
C SER A 9 47.96 8.41 -17.01
N PRO A 10 47.20 9.49 -17.17
CA PRO A 10 45.73 9.41 -17.16
C PRO A 10 45.20 8.86 -18.50
N ARG A 11 44.41 7.80 -18.45
CA ARG A 11 43.64 7.30 -19.58
C ARG A 11 42.46 8.24 -19.86
N SER A 12 42.49 8.84 -21.02
CA SER A 12 41.37 9.52 -21.67
C SER A 12 40.28 8.51 -22.01
N SER A 13 39.11 8.69 -21.46
CA SER A 13 37.89 7.95 -21.84
C SER A 13 36.96 8.88 -22.62
N SER A 14 36.85 8.64 -23.92
CA SER A 14 35.88 9.27 -24.81
C SER A 14 34.44 8.88 -24.46
N PRO A 15 33.46 9.79 -24.59
CA PRO A 15 32.05 9.46 -24.39
C PRO A 15 31.49 8.73 -25.61
N ALA A 16 30.84 7.61 -25.37
CA ALA A 16 30.12 6.85 -26.38
C ALA A 16 28.79 7.55 -26.74
N ALA A 17 28.57 7.69 -28.05
CA ALA A 17 27.40 8.29 -28.68
C ALA A 17 26.09 7.54 -28.37
N ILE A 18 25.03 8.30 -28.08
CA ILE A 18 23.67 7.84 -27.93
C ILE A 18 23.01 7.78 -29.32
N PRO A 19 22.42 6.69 -29.77
CA PRO A 19 21.64 6.69 -31.00
C PRO A 19 20.26 7.33 -30.78
N SER A 20 19.97 8.35 -31.56
CA SER A 20 18.65 8.99 -31.72
C SER A 20 17.66 8.00 -32.34
N ILE A 21 16.53 7.77 -31.70
CA ILE A 21 15.40 7.05 -32.27
C ILE A 21 14.43 8.08 -32.87
N GLN A 22 14.31 8.03 -34.19
CA GLN A 22 13.40 8.81 -35.00
C GLN A 22 11.94 8.53 -34.67
N ALA A 23 11.17 9.61 -34.62
CA ALA A 23 9.72 9.60 -34.62
C ALA A 23 9.18 9.03 -35.94
N ASN A 24 8.29 8.08 -35.87
CA ASN A 24 7.51 7.63 -36.99
C ASN A 24 6.08 8.19 -36.88
N GLN A 25 5.80 9.18 -37.75
CA GLN A 25 4.45 9.68 -38.03
C GLN A 25 3.85 8.86 -39.17
N GLY A 26 2.60 8.57 -39.10
CA GLY A 26 1.80 8.03 -40.18
C GLY A 26 0.45 7.53 -39.69
N MET A 27 -0.57 8.39 -39.82
CA MET A 27 -1.67 8.31 -40.81
C MET A 27 -2.52 7.07 -40.67
N GLN A 28 -3.84 7.11 -40.65
CA GLN A 28 -4.90 7.89 -41.27
C GLN A 28 -6.27 7.48 -40.73
N ALA A 29 -7.17 8.43 -40.76
CA ALA A 29 -8.61 8.29 -40.53
C ALA A 29 -9.30 7.43 -41.57
N LYS A 30 -10.35 6.70 -41.16
CA LYS A 30 -11.46 6.39 -42.05
C LYS A 30 -12.80 6.52 -41.35
N GLN A 31 -13.60 7.41 -41.89
CA GLN A 31 -15.02 7.65 -41.66
C GLN A 31 -15.87 6.50 -42.28
N GLY A 32 -17.06 6.33 -41.76
CA GLY A 32 -18.19 5.61 -42.33
C GLY A 32 -19.30 5.53 -41.27
N MET A 33 -20.15 6.33 -41.23
CA MET A 33 -21.46 6.77 -41.77
C MET A 33 -22.52 5.66 -41.82
N GLN A 34 -23.69 6.06 -41.21
CA GLN A 34 -25.10 5.62 -41.51
C GLN A 34 -25.53 4.32 -40.80
N GLY A 35 -26.73 4.22 -40.19
CA GLY A 35 -27.98 4.93 -40.29
C GLY A 35 -28.99 4.44 -39.26
N SER A 36 -29.84 5.33 -38.82
CA SER A 36 -31.13 5.03 -38.18
C SER A 36 -32.14 4.51 -39.24
N PRO A 37 -33.27 3.90 -38.89
CA PRO A 37 -34.39 4.49 -38.16
C PRO A 37 -35.12 3.48 -37.24
N GLY A 38 -35.69 3.89 -36.08
CA GLY A 38 -37.06 4.38 -35.90
C GLY A 38 -38.13 3.28 -35.81
N MET A 39 -38.71 3.14 -34.61
CA MET A 39 -40.16 2.86 -34.52
C MET A 39 -40.72 3.26 -33.15
N GLN A 40 -41.74 4.05 -33.23
CA GLN A 40 -42.65 4.52 -32.21
C GLN A 40 -43.54 3.38 -31.67
N GLY A 41 -43.94 3.47 -30.42
CA GLY A 41 -45.01 2.68 -29.84
C GLY A 41 -45.53 3.31 -28.58
N SER A 42 -46.70 3.90 -28.66
CA SER A 42 -47.45 4.68 -27.68
C SER A 42 -48.06 3.86 -26.53
N PRO A 43 -48.76 4.56 -25.61
CA PRO A 43 -48.87 4.25 -24.20
C PRO A 43 -50.09 3.41 -23.80
N GLY A 44 -49.89 2.49 -22.86
CA GLY A 44 -50.99 1.74 -22.23
C GLY A 44 -51.30 2.27 -20.83
N LYS A 45 -52.53 2.63 -20.61
CA LYS A 45 -53.17 3.17 -19.41
C LYS A 45 -53.32 2.11 -18.29
N PRO A 46 -53.69 2.54 -17.08
CA PRO A 46 -53.40 1.89 -15.82
C PRO A 46 -54.45 0.86 -15.42
N ALA A 47 -54.00 -0.24 -14.83
CA ALA A 47 -54.87 -1.24 -14.21
C ALA A 47 -54.74 -1.21 -12.66
N LYS A 48 -55.84 -0.79 -12.09
CA LYS A 48 -56.48 -1.09 -10.79
C LYS A 48 -55.63 -1.70 -9.66
N ARG A 49 -55.50 -0.86 -8.68
CA ARG A 49 -55.32 -1.07 -7.25
C ARG A 49 -56.11 -2.28 -6.72
N SER A 50 -55.45 -3.31 -6.27
CA SER A 50 -56.01 -4.30 -5.34
C SER A 50 -55.43 -4.09 -3.93
N LYS A 51 -56.34 -3.77 -3.02
CA LYS A 51 -56.11 -3.73 -1.58
C LYS A 51 -55.93 -5.17 -1.08
N ALA A 52 -54.71 -5.53 -0.78
CA ALA A 52 -54.35 -6.64 0.07
C ALA A 52 -52.93 -6.41 0.55
N ALA A 53 -52.76 -5.42 1.36
CA ALA A 53 -51.49 -5.15 2.04
C ALA A 53 -51.83 -4.59 3.40
N ASP A 54 -52.30 -5.47 4.25
CA ASP A 54 -52.17 -5.25 5.66
C ASP A 54 -51.84 -6.63 6.25
N MET A 55 -50.83 -6.63 7.11
CA MET A 55 -50.27 -7.75 7.84
C MET A 55 -49.02 -8.39 7.23
N LEU A 56 -47.96 -7.57 7.08
CA LEU A 56 -46.64 -8.05 7.43
C LEU A 56 -46.06 -7.04 8.42
N ALA A 57 -46.37 -7.33 9.69
CA ALA A 57 -45.61 -6.77 10.79
C ALA A 57 -44.14 -7.10 10.47
N TYR A 58 -43.39 -6.08 10.06
CA TYR A 58 -41.95 -6.12 10.00
C TYR A 58 -41.46 -6.34 11.42
N ALA A 59 -41.26 -7.63 11.76
CA ALA A 59 -40.47 -7.98 12.91
C ALA A 59 -39.10 -7.30 12.68
N LYS A 60 -38.79 -6.32 13.50
CA LYS A 60 -37.41 -5.87 13.67
C LYS A 60 -36.58 -7.14 13.82
N PRO A 61 -35.52 -7.36 12.97
CA PRO A 61 -34.58 -8.39 13.34
C PRO A 61 -33.97 -7.90 14.66
N ASP A 62 -34.24 -8.69 15.71
CA ASP A 62 -33.51 -8.55 16.96
C ASP A 62 -32.05 -8.46 16.62
N SER A 63 -31.44 -7.34 16.96
CA SER A 63 -29.99 -7.16 16.85
C SER A 63 -29.39 -8.36 17.57
N PRO A 64 -28.55 -9.18 16.88
CA PRO A 64 -27.85 -10.20 17.60
C PRO A 64 -26.98 -9.48 18.63
N ALA A 65 -27.31 -9.70 19.89
CA ALA A 65 -26.52 -9.30 21.05
C ALA A 65 -25.18 -10.07 21.04
N GLY A 66 -24.37 -9.86 20.03
CA GLY A 66 -23.09 -10.50 19.76
C GLY A 66 -22.02 -9.54 19.23
N GLY A 67 -22.36 -8.26 19.00
CA GLY A 67 -21.41 -7.27 18.48
C GLY A 67 -20.39 -6.73 19.48
N GLY A 68 -20.46 -7.12 20.75
CA GLY A 68 -19.54 -6.63 21.80
C GLY A 68 -18.18 -7.30 21.83
N ALA A 69 -18.08 -8.55 21.43
CA ALA A 69 -16.83 -9.32 21.53
C ALA A 69 -15.76 -8.87 20.53
N PHE A 70 -16.16 -8.41 19.35
CA PHE A 70 -15.21 -7.92 18.34
C PHE A 70 -14.72 -6.49 18.59
N ARG A 71 -15.50 -5.65 19.27
CA ARG A 71 -15.04 -4.31 19.68
C ARG A 71 -13.94 -4.41 20.73
N ASN A 72 -13.99 -5.36 21.64
CA ASN A 72 -13.00 -5.54 22.69
C ASN A 72 -11.68 -6.17 22.23
N LEU A 73 -11.65 -6.81 21.04
CA LEU A 73 -10.40 -7.28 20.43
C LEU A 73 -9.52 -6.11 19.92
N PHE A 74 -10.13 -4.97 19.64
CA PHE A 74 -9.42 -3.77 19.17
C PHE A 74 -9.24 -2.72 20.27
N THR A 75 -9.92 -2.86 21.39
CA THR A 75 -9.74 -2.06 22.60
C THR A 75 -8.92 -2.81 23.65
N LYS A 76 -7.96 -3.66 23.25
CA LYS A 76 -6.97 -4.14 24.21
C LYS A 76 -6.25 -2.91 24.79
N PRO A 77 -6.24 -2.77 26.16
CA PRO A 77 -5.41 -1.77 26.78
C PRO A 77 -3.95 -2.09 26.46
N GLY A 78 -3.34 -1.31 25.57
CA GLY A 78 -1.97 -1.53 25.14
C GLY A 78 -1.62 -0.96 23.74
N ILE A 79 -2.61 -0.66 22.88
CA ILE A 79 -2.38 0.18 21.71
C ILE A 79 -2.56 1.62 22.19
N GLY A 80 -1.46 2.20 22.74
CA GLY A 80 -1.45 3.59 23.18
C GLY A 80 -1.85 4.52 22.04
N SER A 81 -2.42 5.69 22.36
CA SER A 81 -2.66 6.73 21.37
C SER A 81 -1.36 6.98 20.60
N GLY A 82 -1.44 6.97 19.27
CA GLY A 82 -0.24 7.16 18.42
C GLY A 82 0.41 5.88 17.89
N VAL A 83 -0.21 4.71 18.08
CA VAL A 83 0.31 3.42 17.57
C VAL A 83 -0.60 2.87 16.47
N ALA A 84 -0.03 2.51 15.33
CA ALA A 84 -0.67 1.69 14.31
C ALA A 84 -0.16 0.24 14.41
N VAL A 85 -0.97 -0.74 14.01
CA VAL A 85 -0.58 -2.16 14.05
C VAL A 85 -0.67 -2.74 12.65
N TYR A 86 0.45 -3.19 12.11
CA TYR A 86 0.52 -3.94 10.85
C TYR A 86 0.50 -5.43 11.13
N ASP A 87 -0.52 -6.09 10.65
CA ASP A 87 -0.63 -7.55 10.65
C ASP A 87 -0.26 -8.06 9.25
N ILE A 88 0.87 -8.74 9.16
CA ILE A 88 1.43 -9.23 7.90
C ILE A 88 0.47 -10.22 7.25
N SER A 89 -0.05 -11.16 8.04
CA SER A 89 -0.92 -12.22 7.55
C SER A 89 -2.28 -11.70 7.10
N ALA A 90 -2.78 -10.68 7.81
CA ALA A 90 -4.03 -9.98 7.46
C ALA A 90 -3.85 -8.95 6.34
N LYS A 91 -2.61 -8.65 5.91
CA LYS A 91 -2.29 -7.63 4.89
C LYS A 91 -2.88 -6.26 5.23
N THR A 92 -2.92 -5.93 6.52
CA THR A 92 -3.69 -4.80 7.01
C THR A 92 -2.95 -4.04 8.09
N VAL A 93 -2.96 -2.72 7.98
CA VAL A 93 -2.59 -1.81 9.06
C VAL A 93 -3.85 -1.31 9.75
N TYR A 94 -3.96 -1.58 11.03
CA TYR A 94 -5.01 -1.08 11.92
C TYR A 94 -4.57 0.25 12.51
N MET A 95 -5.35 1.28 12.26
CA MET A 95 -5.08 2.64 12.74
C MET A 95 -5.73 2.88 14.12
N PRO A 96 -5.20 3.80 14.94
CA PRO A 96 -5.78 4.09 16.26
C PRO A 96 -7.21 4.66 16.21
N ASP A 97 -7.64 5.21 15.08
CA ASP A 97 -9.01 5.67 14.86
C ASP A 97 -9.97 4.55 14.41
N GLY A 98 -9.52 3.30 14.41
CA GLY A 98 -10.29 2.13 13.98
C GLY A 98 -10.32 1.91 12.48
N SER A 99 -9.78 2.81 11.68
CA SER A 99 -9.67 2.61 10.22
C SER A 99 -8.62 1.53 9.89
N ARG A 100 -8.76 0.93 8.70
CA ARG A 100 -7.89 -0.12 8.18
C ARG A 100 -7.31 0.31 6.85
N LEU A 101 -6.03 0.03 6.64
CA LEU A 101 -5.33 0.31 5.40
C LEU A 101 -4.71 -0.98 4.88
N GLU A 102 -4.92 -1.26 3.59
CA GLU A 102 -4.27 -2.38 2.92
C GLU A 102 -2.76 -2.10 2.81
N ALA A 103 -1.96 -3.05 3.29
CA ALA A 103 -0.51 -2.95 3.26
C ALA A 103 0.13 -4.33 3.09
N HIS A 104 1.27 -4.37 2.42
CA HIS A 104 2.00 -5.59 2.11
C HIS A 104 3.48 -5.43 2.41
N SER A 105 4.16 -6.57 2.55
CA SER A 105 5.61 -6.58 2.72
C SER A 105 6.19 -7.91 2.23
N GLY A 106 7.40 -7.86 1.70
CA GLY A 106 8.07 -9.02 1.12
C GLY A 106 7.98 -9.07 -0.40
N ARG A 107 8.62 -10.08 -1.02
CA ARG A 107 8.76 -10.19 -2.47
C ARG A 107 8.54 -11.61 -2.96
N GLY A 108 7.88 -11.74 -4.12
CA GLY A 108 7.60 -13.04 -4.75
C GLY A 108 6.82 -13.97 -3.81
N SER A 109 7.26 -15.21 -3.67
CA SER A 109 6.61 -16.18 -2.78
C SER A 109 6.71 -15.87 -1.29
N MET A 110 7.48 -14.85 -0.90
CA MET A 110 7.64 -14.42 0.50
C MET A 110 6.73 -13.26 0.87
N VAL A 111 5.95 -12.72 -0.08
CA VAL A 111 5.01 -11.63 0.19
C VAL A 111 4.03 -12.07 1.28
N ASP A 112 3.86 -11.20 2.28
CA ASP A 112 2.90 -11.35 3.38
C ASP A 112 3.01 -12.68 4.17
N GLN A 113 4.20 -13.25 4.19
CA GLN A 113 4.47 -14.48 4.93
C GLN A 113 5.51 -14.22 6.03
N SER A 114 5.05 -14.01 7.26
CA SER A 114 5.89 -13.67 8.42
C SER A 114 7.00 -14.68 8.70
N ARG A 115 6.82 -15.96 8.32
CA ARG A 115 7.86 -17.01 8.44
C ARG A 115 9.15 -16.69 7.70
N TYR A 116 9.11 -15.83 6.68
CA TYR A 116 10.27 -15.38 5.94
C TYR A 116 10.85 -14.05 6.43
N ALA A 117 10.40 -13.55 7.57
CA ALA A 117 10.88 -12.27 8.10
C ALA A 117 12.39 -12.23 8.39
N ASN A 118 13.05 -13.39 8.53
CA ASN A 118 14.50 -13.52 8.66
C ASN A 118 15.25 -13.44 7.30
N ARG A 119 14.55 -13.58 6.18
CA ARG A 119 15.20 -13.61 4.85
C ARG A 119 15.61 -12.21 4.41
N LYS A 120 16.91 -12.02 4.15
CA LYS A 120 17.44 -10.80 3.53
C LYS A 120 16.93 -10.66 2.09
N ASN A 121 16.77 -9.43 1.61
CA ASN A 121 16.46 -9.09 0.21
C ASN A 121 15.14 -9.67 -0.36
N GLY A 122 14.16 -9.94 0.48
CA GLY A 122 12.87 -10.43 -0.02
C GLY A 122 11.86 -10.79 1.06
N GLY A 123 12.29 -11.11 2.27
CA GLY A 123 11.39 -11.37 3.38
C GLY A 123 10.65 -10.11 3.83
N PRO A 124 9.45 -10.24 4.41
CA PRO A 124 8.68 -9.10 4.91
C PRO A 124 9.39 -8.38 6.07
N THR A 125 8.86 -7.23 6.45
CA THR A 125 9.30 -6.49 7.63
C THR A 125 9.24 -7.41 8.86
N PRO A 126 10.31 -7.54 9.65
CA PRO A 126 10.30 -8.37 10.85
C PRO A 126 9.26 -7.91 11.87
N PRO A 127 8.53 -8.83 12.52
CA PRO A 127 7.70 -8.50 13.67
C PRO A 127 8.51 -7.79 14.75
N HIS A 128 8.09 -6.56 15.07
CA HIS A 128 8.74 -5.69 16.04
C HIS A 128 7.95 -4.39 16.21
N THR A 129 8.33 -3.56 17.18
CA THR A 129 7.83 -2.19 17.32
C THR A 129 8.82 -1.21 16.72
N TYR A 130 8.33 -0.34 15.83
CA TYR A 130 9.16 0.64 15.12
C TYR A 130 8.67 2.06 15.40
N ASP A 131 9.60 2.96 15.71
CA ASP A 131 9.36 4.39 15.65
C ASP A 131 9.31 4.85 14.19
N LEU A 132 8.34 5.69 13.88
CA LEU A 132 8.16 6.29 12.55
C LEU A 132 8.87 7.64 12.50
N ARG A 133 9.67 7.87 11.46
CA ARG A 133 10.31 9.15 11.17
C ARG A 133 10.26 9.47 9.69
N LEU A 134 10.06 10.73 9.34
CA LEU A 134 10.13 11.12 7.93
C LEU A 134 11.57 10.89 7.44
N ARG A 135 11.69 10.27 6.26
CA ARG A 135 12.99 10.07 5.62
C ARG A 135 13.54 11.41 5.14
N GLU A 136 14.85 11.60 5.26
CA GLU A 136 15.56 12.87 4.99
C GLU A 136 15.45 13.30 3.52
N SER A 137 15.31 12.35 2.61
CA SER A 137 15.16 12.59 1.18
C SER A 137 14.05 11.68 0.62
N ARG A 138 13.50 12.07 -0.53
CA ARG A 138 12.49 11.25 -1.21
C ARG A 138 13.06 9.90 -1.62
N PHE A 139 12.23 8.85 -1.49
CA PHE A 139 12.55 7.50 -1.90
C PHE A 139 11.85 7.21 -3.23
N HIS A 140 12.61 7.08 -4.32
CA HIS A 140 12.05 6.96 -5.67
C HIS A 140 10.99 8.01 -6.00
N GLY A 141 11.24 9.27 -5.61
CA GLY A 141 10.35 10.39 -5.88
C GLY A 141 9.20 10.58 -4.89
N VAL A 142 8.99 9.67 -3.93
CA VAL A 142 7.91 9.77 -2.93
C VAL A 142 8.45 10.05 -1.53
N GLU A 143 7.64 10.69 -0.69
CA GLU A 143 7.93 10.78 0.74
C GLU A 143 7.78 9.39 1.36
N ALA A 144 8.70 9.00 2.21
CA ALA A 144 8.67 7.71 2.90
C ALA A 144 8.91 7.91 4.40
N LEU A 145 8.41 7.01 5.22
CA LEU A 145 8.70 6.98 6.65
C LEU A 145 9.71 5.87 6.95
N ARG A 146 10.75 6.18 7.70
CA ARG A 146 11.65 5.19 8.27
C ARG A 146 10.97 4.43 9.39
N LEU A 147 11.22 3.13 9.42
CA LEU A 147 10.86 2.23 10.50
C LEU A 147 12.14 1.93 11.30
N THR A 148 12.30 2.58 12.44
CA THR A 148 13.45 2.37 13.32
C THR A 148 13.03 1.51 14.52
N PRO A 149 13.65 0.32 14.74
CA PRO A 149 13.34 -0.49 15.91
C PRO A 149 13.54 0.30 17.20
N ILE A 150 12.61 0.23 18.14
CA ILE A 150 12.63 1.06 19.37
C ILE A 150 13.80 0.73 20.30
N ASP A 151 14.35 -0.47 20.21
CA ASP A 151 15.49 -0.98 20.99
C ASP A 151 16.78 -1.08 20.16
N GLY A 152 16.81 -0.39 19.01
CA GLY A 152 17.96 -0.31 18.12
C GLY A 152 18.10 -1.42 17.09
N LYS A 153 17.54 -2.60 17.32
CA LYS A 153 17.58 -3.73 16.36
C LYS A 153 16.39 -4.66 16.54
N ASN A 154 15.93 -5.26 15.46
CA ASN A 154 14.94 -6.31 15.53
C ASN A 154 15.60 -7.70 15.67
N LYS A 155 14.79 -8.71 15.98
CA LYS A 155 15.20 -10.11 16.22
C LYS A 155 16.17 -10.68 15.18
N TYR A 156 16.07 -10.22 13.93
CA TYR A 156 16.85 -10.79 12.81
C TYR A 156 18.00 -9.88 12.37
N GLY A 157 18.25 -8.77 13.05
CA GLY A 157 19.31 -7.82 12.70
C GLY A 157 19.17 -7.22 11.31
N ARG A 158 17.94 -7.15 10.79
CA ARG A 158 17.63 -6.49 9.52
C ARG A 158 17.20 -5.03 9.79
N ASP A 159 17.55 -4.13 8.89
CA ASP A 159 17.29 -2.71 9.02
C ASP A 159 16.92 -2.06 7.68
N GLY A 160 16.86 -0.73 7.64
CA GLY A 160 16.60 0.02 6.42
C GLY A 160 15.14 -0.03 5.95
N PHE A 161 14.21 -0.47 6.78
CA PHE A 161 12.81 -0.56 6.40
C PHE A 161 12.14 0.80 6.30
N LEU A 162 11.26 0.92 5.31
CA LEU A 162 10.46 2.10 5.06
C LEU A 162 8.98 1.74 4.98
N ALA A 163 8.12 2.75 5.19
CA ALA A 163 6.73 2.73 4.78
C ALA A 163 6.56 3.70 3.60
N HIS A 164 5.95 3.23 2.51
CA HIS A 164 5.73 4.02 1.30
C HIS A 164 4.60 3.43 0.44
N THR A 165 4.23 4.12 -0.65
CA THR A 165 3.28 3.62 -1.64
C THR A 165 3.88 2.50 -2.49
N TYR A 166 3.06 1.82 -3.30
CA TYR A 166 3.55 0.87 -4.30
C TYR A 166 4.45 1.57 -5.32
N LEU A 167 5.66 1.05 -5.55
CA LEU A 167 6.66 1.64 -6.44
C LEU A 167 7.02 0.74 -7.62
N LEU A 168 6.67 -0.54 -7.58
CA LEU A 168 6.97 -1.46 -8.66
C LEU A 168 6.04 -1.26 -9.84
N ARG A 169 6.57 -1.45 -11.04
CA ARG A 169 5.79 -1.39 -12.29
C ARG A 169 4.59 -2.34 -12.21
N GLY A 170 3.44 -1.89 -12.73
CA GLY A 170 2.19 -2.63 -12.67
C GLY A 170 1.50 -2.62 -11.30
N GLY A 171 1.90 -1.70 -10.39
CA GLY A 171 1.25 -1.55 -9.08
C GLY A 171 1.40 -2.76 -8.16
N ARG A 172 2.48 -3.55 -8.33
CA ARG A 172 2.71 -4.73 -7.49
C ARG A 172 2.98 -4.34 -6.05
N ALA A 173 2.25 -4.99 -5.15
CA ALA A 173 2.33 -4.82 -3.71
C ALA A 173 3.50 -5.60 -3.10
N GLU A 174 4.71 -5.36 -3.59
CA GLU A 174 5.93 -6.08 -3.21
C GLU A 174 7.03 -5.13 -2.77
N SER A 175 7.91 -5.61 -1.89
CA SER A 175 9.08 -4.88 -1.42
C SER A 175 10.19 -5.83 -0.95
N SER A 176 11.40 -5.35 -0.79
CA SER A 176 12.48 -6.13 -0.16
C SER A 176 12.47 -6.03 1.37
N GLY A 177 11.31 -5.79 1.97
CA GLY A 177 11.12 -5.71 3.41
C GLY A 177 10.45 -4.42 3.91
N CYS A 178 10.21 -3.44 3.05
CA CYS A 178 9.41 -2.25 3.40
C CYS A 178 7.93 -2.60 3.54
N VAL A 179 7.18 -1.80 4.30
CA VAL A 179 5.72 -1.87 4.32
C VAL A 179 5.19 -0.98 3.21
N VAL A 180 4.54 -1.57 2.22
CA VAL A 180 3.99 -0.85 1.06
C VAL A 180 2.48 -0.79 1.14
N PHE A 181 1.92 0.39 0.92
CA PHE A 181 0.50 0.68 1.12
C PHE A 181 -0.20 0.95 -0.20
N LYS A 182 -1.43 0.51 -0.30
CA LYS A 182 -2.34 0.90 -1.38
C LYS A 182 -2.75 2.37 -1.25
N ASP A 183 -3.15 2.78 -0.05
CA ASP A 183 -3.48 4.17 0.30
C ASP A 183 -2.46 4.73 1.30
N TYR A 184 -1.25 4.93 0.82
CA TYR A 184 -0.17 5.49 1.63
C TYR A 184 -0.44 6.93 2.08
N ALA A 185 -1.16 7.70 1.26
CA ALA A 185 -1.43 9.10 1.56
C ALA A 185 -2.17 9.26 2.90
N ARG A 186 -3.13 8.37 3.22
CA ARG A 186 -3.83 8.37 4.51
C ARG A 186 -2.89 8.05 5.67
N PHE A 187 -2.00 7.06 5.51
CA PHE A 187 -1.03 6.71 6.54
C PHE A 187 -0.06 7.87 6.82
N LEU A 188 0.50 8.45 5.77
CA LEU A 188 1.40 9.61 5.86
C LEU A 188 0.71 10.82 6.48
N ALA A 189 -0.54 11.11 6.09
CA ALA A 189 -1.31 12.22 6.67
C ALA A 189 -1.58 12.01 8.17
N ALA A 190 -1.86 10.78 8.60
CA ALA A 190 -2.02 10.45 10.01
C ALA A 190 -0.70 10.68 10.80
N PHE A 191 0.43 10.30 10.23
CA PHE A 191 1.74 10.59 10.81
C PHE A 191 2.01 12.10 10.90
N LYS A 192 1.84 12.84 9.81
CA LYS A 192 2.06 14.31 9.78
C LYS A 192 1.16 15.07 10.76
N LYS A 193 -0.05 14.57 11.00
CA LYS A 193 -1.00 15.11 12.01
C LYS A 193 -0.69 14.65 13.45
N GLY A 194 0.38 13.90 13.67
CA GLY A 194 0.75 13.38 14.99
C GLY A 194 -0.17 12.29 15.55
N LYS A 195 -1.11 11.76 14.73
CA LYS A 195 -2.04 10.70 15.14
C LYS A 195 -1.36 9.35 15.34
N ILE A 196 -0.24 9.13 14.64
CA ILE A 196 0.60 7.94 14.78
C ILE A 196 2.07 8.36 14.87
N LYS A 197 2.81 7.67 15.73
CA LYS A 197 4.27 7.84 15.91
C LYS A 197 5.00 6.51 15.82
N ARG A 198 4.27 5.40 15.96
CA ARG A 198 4.81 4.03 15.99
C ARG A 198 4.01 3.10 15.11
N LEU A 199 4.71 2.08 14.61
CA LEU A 199 4.12 0.95 13.92
C LEU A 199 4.56 -0.34 14.63
N VAL A 200 3.59 -1.09 15.15
CA VAL A 200 3.81 -2.45 15.64
C VAL A 200 3.57 -3.42 14.49
N VAL A 201 4.59 -4.17 14.11
CA VAL A 201 4.50 -5.23 13.11
C VAL A 201 4.35 -6.57 13.81
N ARG A 202 3.37 -7.35 13.39
CA ARG A 202 3.10 -8.71 13.87
C ARG A 202 2.74 -9.63 12.69
N GLY A 203 2.88 -10.93 12.89
CA GLY A 203 2.57 -11.93 11.88
C GLY A 203 2.06 -13.19 12.49
#